data_a716a71fd5b115becaa577168af445cf
#
_entry.id   a716a71fd5b115becaa577168af445cf
#
_cell.length_a   1.000
_cell.length_b   1.000
_cell.length_c   1.000
_cell.angle_alpha   90.00
_cell.angle_beta   90.00
_cell.angle_gamma   90.00
#
_symmetry.space_group_name_H-M   'P 1'
#
loop_
_entity.id
_entity.type
_entity.pdbx_description
1 polymer ?
#
loop_
_entity_poly.entity_id
_entity_poly.type
_entity_poly.pdbx_seq_one_letter_code
_entity_poly.pdbx_strand_id
1 'polypeptide(L)'
;VPHLLVHVTHFNQLMWDSSRTPTIVIEHGVIVPEDAAYSGELERGITVVNNIARRGRRTGADVFRYASQRVPLDLVGMNASDLGGYGEIPYHQLLQFESRYRFFFNPIRYTSLGLAVCEAMMTGMPIIGLATTEMPAVIQNGVTGYIDTNLDRLVACMQHLLDDPGEAKRLSENARAYALERFNIQRFARDWDQAFSQF
;
A
#
# COMPACT_ATOMS: atom_id res chain seq x y z
N VAL A 1 -28.43 -22.03 -8.53
CA VAL A 1 -27.17 -22.20 -7.78
C VAL A 1 -27.06 -21.00 -6.88
N PRO A 2 -26.85 -21.18 -5.57
CA PRO A 2 -26.57 -20.05 -4.68
C PRO A 2 -25.25 -19.40 -5.10
N HIS A 3 -25.23 -18.07 -5.10
CA HIS A 3 -24.06 -17.28 -5.44
C HIS A 3 -23.72 -16.38 -4.25
N LEU A 4 -22.43 -16.27 -3.95
CA LEU A 4 -21.88 -15.31 -3.00
C LEU A 4 -20.85 -14.45 -3.74
N LEU A 5 -20.99 -13.14 -3.65
CA LEU A 5 -19.99 -12.22 -4.18
C LEU A 5 -19.04 -11.80 -3.06
N VAL A 6 -17.76 -12.09 -3.23
CA VAL A 6 -16.72 -11.72 -2.28
C VAL A 6 -16.00 -10.48 -2.77
N HIS A 7 -16.00 -9.43 -1.96
CA HIS A 7 -15.21 -8.23 -2.18
C HIS A 7 -13.93 -8.28 -1.35
N VAL A 8 -12.86 -7.68 -1.87
CA VAL A 8 -11.56 -7.61 -1.18
C VAL A 8 -11.41 -6.39 -0.28
N THR A 9 -12.37 -5.47 -0.34
CA THR A 9 -12.40 -4.26 0.50
C THR A 9 -13.84 -3.81 0.73
N HIS A 10 -14.07 -3.08 1.82
CA HIS A 10 -15.35 -2.43 2.11
C HIS A 10 -15.68 -1.36 1.06
N PHE A 11 -14.66 -0.66 0.54
CA PHE A 11 -14.82 0.27 -0.56
C PHE A 11 -15.42 -0.43 -1.80
N ASN A 12 -14.91 -1.60 -2.18
CA ASN A 12 -15.48 -2.34 -3.32
C ASN A 12 -16.92 -2.75 -3.05
N GLN A 13 -17.22 -3.28 -1.87
CA GLN A 13 -18.58 -3.66 -1.50
C GLN A 13 -19.55 -2.47 -1.60
N LEU A 14 -19.11 -1.28 -1.15
CA LEU A 14 -19.91 -0.05 -1.21
C LEU A 14 -20.15 0.43 -2.65
N MET A 15 -19.12 0.30 -3.51
CA MET A 15 -19.12 0.92 -4.85
C MET A 15 -19.73 0.04 -5.94
N TRP A 16 -19.85 -1.28 -5.70
CA TRP A 16 -20.41 -2.19 -6.68
C TRP A 16 -21.91 -2.42 -6.45
N ASP A 17 -22.69 -2.31 -7.50
CA ASP A 17 -24.08 -2.77 -7.49
C ASP A 17 -24.11 -4.30 -7.57
N SER A 18 -24.29 -4.93 -6.43
CA SER A 18 -24.41 -6.39 -6.32
C SER A 18 -25.85 -6.87 -6.46
N SER A 19 -26.80 -5.98 -6.74
CA SER A 19 -28.23 -6.27 -6.81
C SER A 19 -28.71 -7.06 -5.57
N ARG A 20 -29.28 -8.25 -5.78
CA ARG A 20 -29.76 -9.14 -4.69
C ARG A 20 -28.76 -10.23 -4.30
N THR A 21 -27.57 -10.24 -4.90
CA THR A 21 -26.56 -11.24 -4.58
C THR A 21 -26.00 -10.97 -3.19
N PRO A 22 -26.00 -11.96 -2.28
CA PRO A 22 -25.34 -11.81 -0.98
C PRO A 22 -23.87 -11.48 -1.15
N THR A 23 -23.37 -10.58 -0.31
CA THR A 23 -21.97 -10.10 -0.36
C THR A 23 -21.29 -10.25 0.97
N ILE A 24 -19.99 -10.54 0.93
CA ILE A 24 -19.09 -10.47 2.09
C ILE A 24 -17.80 -9.76 1.68
N VAL A 25 -17.05 -9.31 2.68
CA VAL A 25 -15.69 -8.79 2.49
C VAL A 25 -14.69 -9.78 3.08
N ILE A 26 -13.75 -10.22 2.26
CA ILE A 26 -12.56 -10.96 2.71
C ILE A 26 -11.35 -10.14 2.32
N GLU A 27 -10.79 -9.42 3.29
CA GLU A 27 -9.62 -8.57 3.06
C GLU A 27 -8.39 -9.40 2.67
N HIS A 28 -7.47 -8.80 1.95
CA HIS A 28 -6.25 -9.46 1.51
C HIS A 28 -5.48 -10.12 2.65
N GLY A 29 -4.86 -11.27 2.34
CA GLY A 29 -3.80 -11.88 3.12
C GLY A 29 -2.52 -11.86 2.28
N VAL A 30 -1.40 -11.53 2.90
CA VAL A 30 -0.10 -11.49 2.23
C VAL A 30 0.95 -12.28 3.02
N ILE A 31 1.93 -12.79 2.29
CA ILE A 31 3.09 -13.49 2.85
C ILE A 31 4.29 -12.62 2.57
N VAL A 32 5.04 -12.32 3.61
CA VAL A 32 6.27 -11.54 3.54
C VAL A 32 7.42 -12.41 4.05
N PRO A 33 8.56 -12.49 3.33
CA PRO A 33 9.74 -13.19 3.81
C PRO A 33 10.23 -12.63 5.16
N GLU A 34 10.72 -13.51 6.03
CA GLU A 34 11.18 -13.11 7.37
C GLU A 34 12.35 -12.12 7.33
N ASP A 35 13.19 -12.21 6.30
CA ASP A 35 14.35 -11.35 6.07
C ASP A 35 14.00 -9.99 5.43
N ALA A 36 12.74 -9.79 4.99
CA ALA A 36 12.23 -8.52 4.50
C ALA A 36 11.71 -7.66 5.65
N ALA A 37 12.61 -7.20 6.52
CA ALA A 37 12.27 -6.32 7.63
C ALA A 37 12.71 -4.88 7.34
N TYR A 38 11.86 -3.92 7.73
CA TYR A 38 12.15 -2.50 7.58
C TYR A 38 13.46 -2.09 8.26
N SER A 39 14.35 -1.45 7.51
CA SER A 39 15.55 -0.79 8.02
C SER A 39 15.45 0.74 7.92
N GLY A 40 14.79 1.25 6.90
CA GLY A 40 14.64 2.68 6.67
C GLY A 40 15.97 3.43 6.49
N GLU A 41 17.05 2.73 6.12
CA GLU A 41 18.41 3.29 6.03
C GLU A 41 18.58 4.29 4.90
N LEU A 42 17.79 4.12 3.81
CA LEU A 42 17.83 5.01 2.67
C LEU A 42 16.95 6.24 2.95
N GLU A 43 17.56 7.42 2.96
CA GLU A 43 16.87 8.71 3.15
C GLU A 43 16.05 9.10 1.90
N ARG A 44 15.17 8.20 1.48
CA ARG A 44 14.33 8.28 0.29
C ARG A 44 13.03 7.55 0.52
N GLY A 45 11.99 7.98 -0.17
CA GLY A 45 10.77 7.20 -0.32
C GLY A 45 10.82 6.29 -1.54
N ILE A 46 9.96 5.26 -1.55
CA ILE A 46 9.77 4.38 -2.70
C ILE A 46 8.30 4.33 -3.10
N THR A 47 8.06 4.25 -4.41
CA THR A 47 6.75 3.99 -5.02
C THR A 47 6.84 2.72 -5.86
N VAL A 48 5.93 1.77 -5.65
CA VAL A 48 5.88 0.51 -6.41
C VAL A 48 4.57 0.48 -7.19
N VAL A 49 4.63 0.81 -8.49
CA VAL A 49 3.44 0.89 -9.36
C VAL A 49 3.78 0.46 -10.78
N ASN A 50 3.10 -0.57 -11.26
CA ASN A 50 3.22 -1.04 -12.62
C ASN A 50 2.52 -0.10 -13.62
N ASN A 51 3.20 0.20 -14.73
CA ASN A 51 2.66 0.97 -15.86
C ASN A 51 2.12 2.36 -15.45
N ILE A 52 2.75 3.03 -14.50
CA ILE A 52 2.27 4.28 -13.90
C ILE A 52 2.06 5.37 -14.95
N ALA A 53 3.00 5.56 -15.90
CA ALA A 53 2.89 6.55 -16.96
C ALA A 53 1.70 6.25 -17.88
N ARG A 54 1.58 4.99 -18.34
CA ARG A 54 0.53 4.55 -19.26
C ARG A 54 -0.87 4.65 -18.67
N ARG A 55 -1.00 4.33 -17.37
CA ARG A 55 -2.28 4.40 -16.64
C ARG A 55 -2.61 5.81 -16.13
N GLY A 56 -1.65 6.73 -16.23
CA GLY A 56 -1.80 8.17 -16.02
C GLY A 56 -2.39 8.56 -14.68
N ARG A 57 -3.41 9.41 -14.67
CA ARG A 57 -4.03 9.92 -13.44
C ARG A 57 -4.63 8.85 -12.55
N ARG A 58 -5.08 7.73 -13.11
CA ARG A 58 -5.66 6.62 -12.32
C ARG A 58 -4.65 6.09 -11.30
N THR A 59 -3.41 5.87 -11.72
CA THR A 59 -2.31 5.36 -10.88
C THR A 59 -1.44 6.46 -10.28
N GLY A 60 -1.80 7.74 -10.51
CA GLY A 60 -1.16 8.87 -9.86
C GLY A 60 0.18 9.29 -10.45
N ALA A 61 0.38 9.12 -11.77
CA ALA A 61 1.61 9.56 -12.44
C ALA A 61 1.92 11.05 -12.20
N ASP A 62 0.90 11.90 -12.20
CA ASP A 62 1.01 13.33 -11.91
C ASP A 62 1.31 13.59 -10.43
N VAL A 63 0.74 12.81 -9.52
CA VAL A 63 1.01 12.88 -8.07
C VAL A 63 2.44 12.47 -7.77
N PHE A 64 2.91 11.38 -8.38
CA PHE A 64 4.30 10.95 -8.25
C PHE A 64 5.27 12.04 -8.75
N ARG A 65 5.03 12.59 -9.95
CA ARG A 65 5.86 13.69 -10.49
C ARG A 65 5.88 14.91 -9.57
N TYR A 66 4.72 15.27 -9.03
CA TYR A 66 4.61 16.40 -8.09
C TYR A 66 5.47 16.19 -6.85
N ALA A 67 5.39 15.01 -6.25
CA ALA A 67 6.12 14.69 -5.03
C ALA A 67 7.63 14.51 -5.30
N SER A 68 8.02 13.80 -6.38
CA SER A 68 9.42 13.50 -6.71
C SER A 68 10.25 14.74 -7.09
N GLN A 69 9.59 15.86 -7.44
CA GLN A 69 10.26 17.17 -7.64
C GLN A 69 10.58 17.87 -6.31
N ARG A 70 10.08 17.40 -5.17
CA ARG A 70 10.15 18.06 -3.87
C ARG A 70 10.88 17.24 -2.80
N VAL A 71 10.81 15.93 -2.93
CA VAL A 71 11.49 14.98 -2.02
C VAL A 71 12.13 13.84 -2.82
N PRO A 72 13.21 13.24 -2.33
CA PRO A 72 13.84 12.10 -3.00
C PRO A 72 12.88 10.90 -2.98
N LEU A 73 12.37 10.53 -4.15
CA LEU A 73 11.49 9.39 -4.37
C LEU A 73 11.98 8.52 -5.51
N ASP A 74 12.04 7.24 -5.28
CA ASP A 74 12.33 6.25 -6.30
C ASP A 74 11.04 5.56 -6.77
N LEU A 75 11.05 5.06 -8.00
CA LEU A 75 9.94 4.39 -8.64
C LEU A 75 10.36 3.02 -9.17
N VAL A 76 9.57 2.02 -8.85
CA VAL A 76 9.77 0.63 -9.25
C VAL A 76 8.48 0.07 -9.87
N GLY A 77 8.63 -0.84 -10.80
CA GLY A 77 7.54 -1.56 -11.45
C GLY A 77 7.69 -1.63 -12.96
N MET A 78 6.84 -2.41 -13.60
CA MET A 78 6.83 -2.53 -15.06
C MET A 78 6.69 -1.14 -15.70
N ASN A 79 7.59 -0.83 -16.67
CA ASN A 79 7.64 0.45 -17.37
C ASN A 79 7.80 1.69 -16.45
N ALA A 80 8.38 1.53 -15.27
CA ALA A 80 8.70 2.65 -14.37
C ALA A 80 9.75 3.59 -15.00
N SER A 81 10.62 3.08 -15.89
CA SER A 81 11.61 3.85 -16.64
C SER A 81 11.01 5.00 -17.44
N ASP A 82 9.74 4.91 -17.85
CA ASP A 82 9.02 6.00 -18.55
C ASP A 82 8.91 7.30 -17.70
N LEU A 83 9.10 7.17 -16.39
CA LEU A 83 9.15 8.28 -15.42
C LEU A 83 10.48 8.36 -14.65
N GLY A 84 11.54 7.79 -15.19
CA GLY A 84 12.88 7.81 -14.58
C GLY A 84 13.08 6.80 -13.43
N GLY A 85 12.20 5.81 -13.32
CA GLY A 85 12.31 4.73 -12.33
C GLY A 85 13.26 3.62 -12.74
N TYR A 86 13.51 2.68 -11.82
CA TYR A 86 14.45 1.54 -12.01
C TYR A 86 13.90 0.42 -12.90
N GLY A 87 12.62 0.45 -13.27
CA GLY A 87 11.98 -0.66 -13.95
C GLY A 87 11.47 -1.73 -12.98
N GLU A 88 11.35 -2.96 -13.47
CA GLU A 88 10.83 -4.07 -12.69
C GLU A 88 11.94 -4.72 -11.84
N ILE A 89 11.61 -4.96 -10.56
CA ILE A 89 12.43 -5.78 -9.66
C ILE A 89 11.71 -7.12 -9.48
N PRO A 90 12.42 -8.25 -9.59
CA PRO A 90 11.83 -9.57 -9.34
C PRO A 90 11.17 -9.64 -7.97
N TYR A 91 9.97 -10.21 -7.90
CA TYR A 91 9.14 -10.20 -6.68
C TYR A 91 9.90 -10.74 -5.44
N HIS A 92 10.68 -11.80 -5.60
CA HIS A 92 11.45 -12.39 -4.51
C HIS A 92 12.56 -11.47 -3.94
N GLN A 93 12.91 -10.37 -4.65
CA GLN A 93 13.86 -9.36 -4.20
C GLN A 93 13.19 -8.04 -3.80
N LEU A 94 11.95 -7.82 -4.27
CA LEU A 94 11.27 -6.53 -4.15
C LEU A 94 11.08 -6.11 -2.70
N LEU A 95 10.57 -7.01 -1.86
CA LEU A 95 10.25 -6.68 -0.47
C LEU A 95 11.48 -6.36 0.36
N GLN A 96 12.58 -7.10 0.15
CA GLN A 96 13.88 -6.81 0.76
C GLN A 96 14.48 -5.51 0.22
N PHE A 97 14.29 -5.22 -1.06
CA PHE A 97 14.77 -3.99 -1.68
C PHE A 97 14.02 -2.77 -1.12
N GLU A 98 12.68 -2.80 -1.08
CA GLU A 98 11.86 -1.67 -0.67
C GLU A 98 11.93 -1.38 0.83
N SER A 99 12.11 -2.41 1.69
CA SER A 99 12.20 -2.26 3.16
C SER A 99 13.38 -1.40 3.63
N ARG A 100 14.34 -1.12 2.76
CA ARG A 100 15.48 -0.23 3.02
C ARG A 100 15.11 1.25 2.95
N TYR A 101 14.00 1.59 2.27
CA TYR A 101 13.56 2.97 2.09
C TYR A 101 12.87 3.52 3.34
N ARG A 102 12.96 4.83 3.55
CA ARG A 102 12.43 5.51 4.72
C ARG A 102 10.91 5.40 4.84
N PHE A 103 10.18 5.39 3.70
CA PHE A 103 8.73 5.23 3.64
C PHE A 103 8.28 4.70 2.28
N PHE A 104 7.09 4.11 2.26
CA PHE A 104 6.40 3.73 1.03
C PHE A 104 5.40 4.82 0.64
N PHE A 105 5.47 5.32 -0.61
CA PHE A 105 4.54 6.31 -1.13
C PHE A 105 3.54 5.69 -2.10
N ASN A 106 2.24 5.78 -1.77
CA ASN A 106 1.14 5.34 -2.63
C ASN A 106 0.43 6.52 -3.31
N PRO A 107 0.75 6.84 -4.57
CA PRO A 107 0.13 7.95 -5.31
C PRO A 107 -1.21 7.56 -5.96
N ILE A 108 -1.68 6.32 -5.84
CA ILE A 108 -2.78 5.76 -6.61
C ILE A 108 -4.10 6.38 -6.19
N ARG A 109 -4.85 6.92 -7.17
CA ARG A 109 -6.21 7.46 -6.94
C ARG A 109 -7.29 6.40 -6.97
N TYR A 110 -7.14 5.41 -7.84
CA TYR A 110 -8.20 4.46 -8.17
C TYR A 110 -7.68 3.03 -8.21
N THR A 111 -7.69 2.40 -7.07
CA THR A 111 -7.61 0.96 -6.85
C THR A 111 -8.42 0.66 -5.59
N SER A 112 -8.80 -0.58 -5.34
CA SER A 112 -9.45 -0.90 -4.06
C SER A 112 -8.45 -0.71 -2.91
N LEU A 113 -7.53 -1.65 -2.77
CA LEU A 113 -6.32 -1.57 -1.95
C LEU A 113 -5.24 -2.36 -2.68
N GLY A 114 -4.09 -1.75 -2.93
CA GLY A 114 -2.99 -2.44 -3.61
C GLY A 114 -2.28 -3.43 -2.69
N LEU A 115 -1.97 -4.64 -3.19
CA LEU A 115 -1.17 -5.61 -2.44
C LEU A 115 0.17 -5.02 -1.99
N ALA A 116 0.79 -4.17 -2.82
CA ALA A 116 2.04 -3.50 -2.47
C ALA A 116 1.94 -2.66 -1.17
N VAL A 117 0.76 -2.06 -0.87
CA VAL A 117 0.54 -1.36 0.41
C VAL A 117 0.49 -2.36 1.57
N CYS A 118 -0.23 -3.48 1.39
CA CYS A 118 -0.31 -4.53 2.42
C CYS A 118 1.07 -5.13 2.71
N GLU A 119 1.83 -5.41 1.66
CA GLU A 119 3.19 -5.96 1.73
C GLU A 119 4.16 -4.98 2.40
N ALA A 120 4.14 -3.70 2.01
CA ALA A 120 4.94 -2.65 2.63
C ALA A 120 4.63 -2.51 4.13
N MET A 121 3.36 -2.55 4.53
CA MET A 121 2.99 -2.52 5.94
C MET A 121 3.43 -3.79 6.69
N MET A 122 3.35 -4.96 6.06
CA MET A 122 3.81 -6.22 6.64
C MET A 122 5.33 -6.26 6.83
N THR A 123 6.11 -5.62 5.96
CA THR A 123 7.57 -5.42 6.16
C THR A 123 7.86 -4.37 7.22
N GLY A 124 6.89 -3.54 7.57
CA GLY A 124 7.00 -2.47 8.55
C GLY A 124 7.29 -1.10 7.94
N MET A 125 7.04 -0.88 6.66
CA MET A 125 7.25 0.45 6.09
C MET A 125 6.14 1.42 6.51
N PRO A 126 6.48 2.66 6.95
CA PRO A 126 5.49 3.72 7.10
C PRO A 126 4.85 4.04 5.75
N ILE A 127 3.54 4.15 5.71
CA ILE A 127 2.80 4.45 4.48
C ILE A 127 2.51 5.93 4.38
N ILE A 128 2.85 6.55 3.25
CA ILE A 128 2.35 7.87 2.86
C ILE A 128 1.51 7.70 1.59
N GLY A 129 0.33 8.29 1.53
CA GLY A 129 -0.52 8.12 0.35
C GLY A 129 -1.75 9.01 0.29
N LEU A 130 -2.45 8.91 -0.83
CA LEU A 130 -3.71 9.59 -1.01
C LEU A 130 -4.79 8.97 -0.12
N ALA A 131 -5.58 9.82 0.54
CA ALA A 131 -6.75 9.41 1.32
C ALA A 131 -7.93 9.09 0.38
N THR A 132 -7.78 8.03 -0.43
CA THR A 132 -8.76 7.60 -1.43
C THR A 132 -9.08 6.11 -1.26
N THR A 133 -10.22 5.70 -1.77
CA THR A 133 -10.68 4.31 -1.78
C THR A 133 -10.64 3.66 -0.39
N GLU A 134 -9.93 2.54 -0.19
CA GLU A 134 -9.82 1.85 1.10
C GLU A 134 -8.71 2.41 2.00
N MET A 135 -7.85 3.29 1.50
CA MET A 135 -6.72 3.82 2.29
C MET A 135 -7.14 4.42 3.64
N PRO A 136 -8.26 5.22 3.75
CA PRO A 136 -8.72 5.75 5.03
C PRO A 136 -9.19 4.69 6.04
N ALA A 137 -9.57 3.50 5.58
CA ALA A 137 -9.96 2.39 6.45
C ALA A 137 -8.74 1.55 6.93
N VAL A 138 -7.60 1.70 6.25
CA VAL A 138 -6.38 0.91 6.50
C VAL A 138 -5.32 1.73 7.24
N ILE A 139 -5.09 2.96 6.83
CA ILE A 139 -4.02 3.78 7.40
C ILE A 139 -4.58 4.68 8.52
N GLN A 140 -4.02 4.50 9.70
CA GLN A 140 -4.29 5.35 10.85
C GLN A 140 -3.31 6.53 10.85
N ASN A 141 -3.84 7.74 10.55
CA ASN A 141 -3.03 8.97 10.42
C ASN A 141 -2.21 9.25 11.69
N GLY A 142 -0.89 9.42 11.53
CA GLY A 142 0.05 9.64 12.62
C GLY A 142 0.35 8.41 13.48
N VAL A 143 -0.18 7.24 13.12
CA VAL A 143 0.04 5.96 13.85
C VAL A 143 0.75 4.94 12.96
N THR A 144 0.18 4.61 11.80
CA THR A 144 0.75 3.64 10.86
C THR A 144 1.28 4.29 9.57
N GLY A 145 1.10 5.59 9.43
CA GLY A 145 1.49 6.37 8.26
C GLY A 145 0.75 7.68 8.20
N TYR A 146 0.79 8.33 7.03
CA TYR A 146 0.11 9.58 6.77
C TYR A 146 -0.66 9.53 5.45
N ILE A 147 -1.94 9.88 5.49
CA ILE A 147 -2.77 10.01 4.29
C ILE A 147 -3.48 11.37 4.27
N ASP A 148 -3.56 11.98 3.10
CA ASP A 148 -4.30 13.22 2.89
C ASP A 148 -4.75 13.31 1.42
N THR A 149 -5.70 14.19 1.13
CA THR A 149 -6.06 14.59 -0.24
C THR A 149 -5.27 15.83 -0.69
N ASN A 150 -4.61 16.53 0.22
CA ASN A 150 -3.75 17.67 -0.06
C ASN A 150 -2.30 17.22 -0.29
N LEU A 151 -1.78 17.44 -1.50
CA LEU A 151 -0.44 16.98 -1.87
C LEU A 151 0.68 17.71 -1.13
N ASP A 152 0.51 18.99 -0.80
CA ASP A 152 1.52 19.74 -0.04
C ASP A 152 1.68 19.20 1.37
N ARG A 153 0.56 18.78 2.01
CA ARG A 153 0.61 18.11 3.32
C ARG A 153 1.31 16.77 3.24
N LEU A 154 1.05 15.99 2.18
CA LEU A 154 1.76 14.72 1.98
C LEU A 154 3.26 14.92 1.79
N VAL A 155 3.66 15.94 1.00
CA VAL A 155 5.08 16.30 0.83
C VAL A 155 5.69 16.72 2.16
N ALA A 156 5.00 17.50 2.97
CA ALA A 156 5.47 17.87 4.31
C ALA A 156 5.65 16.66 5.23
N CYS A 157 4.72 15.67 5.19
CA CYS A 157 4.87 14.41 5.91
C CYS A 157 6.06 13.59 5.40
N MET A 158 6.28 13.53 4.08
CA MET A 158 7.46 12.87 3.51
C MET A 158 8.75 13.50 4.02
N GLN A 159 8.85 14.84 3.97
CA GLN A 159 10.02 15.55 4.48
C GLN A 159 10.22 15.31 5.97
N HIS A 160 9.15 15.33 6.76
CA HIS A 160 9.21 15.02 8.19
C HIS A 160 9.81 13.64 8.47
N LEU A 161 9.41 12.59 7.72
CA LEU A 161 9.97 11.25 7.89
C LEU A 161 11.43 11.14 7.41
N LEU A 162 11.87 11.98 6.46
CA LEU A 162 13.27 12.04 6.05
C LEU A 162 14.12 12.71 7.14
N ASP A 163 13.59 13.77 7.76
CA ASP A 163 14.29 14.56 8.78
C ASP A 163 14.29 13.88 10.16
N ASP A 164 13.27 13.06 10.45
CA ASP A 164 13.10 12.37 11.74
C ASP A 164 13.04 10.83 11.56
N PRO A 165 14.19 10.13 11.58
CA PRO A 165 14.24 8.66 11.54
C PRO A 165 13.53 7.99 12.74
N GLY A 166 13.45 8.68 13.88
CA GLY A 166 12.78 8.19 15.08
C GLY A 166 11.27 8.07 14.87
N GLU A 167 10.68 9.09 14.26
CA GLU A 167 9.26 9.07 13.88
C GLU A 167 8.98 8.00 12.82
N ALA A 168 9.84 7.89 11.80
CA ALA A 168 9.71 6.82 10.80
C ALA A 168 9.74 5.43 11.45
N LYS A 169 10.64 5.20 12.40
CA LYS A 169 10.73 3.93 13.16
C LYS A 169 9.47 3.68 13.99
N ARG A 170 8.97 4.69 14.69
CA ARG A 170 7.73 4.59 15.48
C ARG A 170 6.54 4.18 14.63
N LEU A 171 6.35 4.84 13.48
CA LEU A 171 5.30 4.47 12.52
C LEU A 171 5.50 3.07 11.95
N SER A 172 6.75 2.68 11.70
CA SER A 172 7.13 1.36 11.20
C SER A 172 6.67 0.25 12.15
N GLU A 173 7.00 0.36 13.43
CA GLU A 173 6.63 -0.63 14.44
C GLU A 173 5.11 -0.78 14.55
N ASN A 174 4.38 0.33 14.53
CA ASN A 174 2.93 0.34 14.56
C ASN A 174 2.30 -0.23 13.27
N ALA A 175 2.83 0.14 12.09
CA ALA A 175 2.36 -0.36 10.81
C ALA A 175 2.51 -1.88 10.72
N ARG A 176 3.67 -2.40 11.13
CA ARG A 176 3.93 -3.84 11.16
C ARG A 176 3.00 -4.58 12.12
N ALA A 177 2.87 -4.10 13.36
CA ALA A 177 1.99 -4.73 14.35
C ALA A 177 0.54 -4.82 13.85
N TYR A 178 0.03 -3.72 13.31
CA TYR A 178 -1.31 -3.65 12.74
C TYR A 178 -1.49 -4.58 11.52
N ALA A 179 -0.50 -4.60 10.62
CA ALA A 179 -0.58 -5.41 9.40
C ALA A 179 -0.48 -6.92 9.68
N LEU A 180 0.36 -7.34 10.64
CA LEU A 180 0.48 -8.73 11.06
C LEU A 180 -0.84 -9.31 11.59
N GLU A 181 -1.69 -8.50 12.17
CA GLU A 181 -3.04 -8.89 12.58
C GLU A 181 -4.01 -8.87 11.39
N ARG A 182 -4.06 -7.74 10.67
CA ARG A 182 -5.09 -7.49 9.65
C ARG A 182 -4.86 -8.26 8.35
N PHE A 183 -3.61 -8.33 7.85
CA PHE A 183 -3.26 -8.96 6.57
C PHE A 183 -2.64 -10.35 6.73
N ASN A 184 -2.88 -10.99 7.85
CA ASN A 184 -2.40 -12.32 8.15
C ASN A 184 -2.95 -13.37 7.17
N ILE A 185 -2.06 -14.17 6.58
CA ILE A 185 -2.46 -15.18 5.58
C ILE A 185 -3.31 -16.31 6.18
N GLN A 186 -3.09 -16.69 7.45
CA GLN A 186 -3.92 -17.71 8.11
C GLN A 186 -5.32 -17.18 8.39
N ARG A 187 -5.47 -15.87 8.75
CA ARG A 187 -6.79 -15.24 8.83
C ARG A 187 -7.49 -15.29 7.48
N PHE A 188 -6.80 -14.88 6.41
CA PHE A 188 -7.34 -14.89 5.05
C PHE A 188 -7.82 -16.30 4.63
N ALA A 189 -7.01 -17.33 4.87
CA ALA A 189 -7.38 -18.72 4.57
C ALA A 189 -8.63 -19.15 5.35
N ARG A 190 -8.69 -18.88 6.66
CA ARG A 190 -9.88 -19.22 7.49
C ARG A 190 -11.14 -18.50 7.00
N ASP A 191 -11.05 -17.24 6.62
CA ASP A 191 -12.21 -16.47 6.14
C ASP A 191 -12.76 -17.06 4.83
N TRP A 192 -11.86 -17.53 3.94
CA TRP A 192 -12.26 -18.26 2.74
C TRP A 192 -12.86 -19.64 3.03
N ASP A 193 -12.26 -20.42 3.92
CA ASP A 193 -12.79 -21.72 4.34
C ASP A 193 -14.21 -21.57 4.92
N GLN A 194 -14.41 -20.54 5.74
CA GLN A 194 -15.73 -20.22 6.28
C GLN A 194 -16.71 -19.81 5.18
N ALA A 195 -16.30 -19.01 4.20
CA ALA A 195 -17.14 -18.64 3.08
C ALA A 195 -17.57 -19.88 2.26
N PHE A 196 -16.63 -20.78 1.94
CA PHE A 196 -16.92 -22.01 1.22
C PHE A 196 -17.80 -22.99 2.00
N SER A 197 -17.71 -23.02 3.32
CA SER A 197 -18.53 -23.93 4.16
C SER A 197 -20.02 -23.55 4.20
N GLN A 198 -20.40 -22.39 3.65
CA GLN A 198 -21.79 -21.94 3.56
C GLN A 198 -22.52 -22.49 2.31
N PHE A 199 -21.84 -23.21 1.45
CA PHE A 199 -22.35 -23.77 0.18
C PHE A 199 -22.13 -25.28 0.08
#